data_2411db7e059d47d9f027741a62a45741
#
_entry.id   2411db7e059d47d9f027741a62a45741
#
_cell.length_a   1.000
_cell.length_b   1.000
_cell.length_c   1.000
_cell.angle_alpha   90.00
_cell.angle_beta   90.00
_cell.angle_gamma   90.00
#
_symmetry.space_group_name_H-M   'P 1'
#
loop_
_entity.id
_entity.type
_entity.pdbx_description
1 polymer ?
#
loop_
_entity_poly.entity_id
_entity_poly.type
_entity_poly.pdbx_seq_one_letter_code
_entity_poly.pdbx_strand_id
1 'polypeptide(L)'
;WMESGGPVFDSQTRVGERGRHFTLTKFRSMRVDAEKGGVAVWASKDDDRSTRVGRLIRKTRLDELPQLIAVLRGDMSFVGPRPERPQFVDMLNDEVRYYGVRHSVKPGLTGWAQLRYPYGASVRDAEEKLKFDLFYVKNHGLVFDLMILLQTVEVVLFGRGAR
;
A
#
# COMPACT_ATOMS: atom_id res chain seq x y z
N TRP A 1 -13.55 14.93 -7.00
CA TRP A 1 -14.71 15.45 -7.77
C TRP A 1 -14.56 16.94 -8.07
N MET A 2 -14.23 17.77 -7.09
CA MET A 2 -14.18 19.23 -7.24
C MET A 2 -13.13 19.75 -8.24
N GLU A 3 -12.00 19.06 -8.42
CA GLU A 3 -10.89 19.54 -9.28
C GLU A 3 -10.81 18.86 -10.65
N SER A 4 -11.29 17.63 -10.80
CA SER A 4 -11.07 16.87 -12.04
C SER A 4 -12.30 16.10 -12.52
N GLY A 5 -13.49 16.32 -11.92
CA GLY A 5 -14.70 15.54 -12.25
C GLY A 5 -14.51 14.03 -11.95
N GLY A 6 -15.49 13.20 -12.33
CA GLY A 6 -15.43 11.74 -12.22
C GLY A 6 -15.66 11.17 -10.82
N PRO A 7 -15.40 9.86 -10.60
CA PRO A 7 -15.77 9.17 -9.37
C PRO A 7 -14.97 9.65 -8.17
N VAL A 8 -15.59 9.61 -6.98
CA VAL A 8 -14.96 9.93 -5.68
C VAL A 8 -14.00 8.82 -5.26
N PHE A 9 -14.34 7.58 -5.57
CA PHE A 9 -13.56 6.40 -5.23
C PHE A 9 -12.71 5.94 -6.41
N ASP A 10 -11.54 5.41 -6.08
CA ASP A 10 -10.66 4.65 -6.96
C ASP A 10 -10.57 3.23 -6.42
N SER A 11 -10.91 2.24 -7.26
CA SER A 11 -10.92 0.83 -6.90
C SER A 11 -9.94 0.06 -7.78
N GLN A 12 -9.06 -0.71 -7.16
CA GLN A 12 -8.01 -1.45 -7.84
C GLN A 12 -7.96 -2.89 -7.33
N THR A 13 -7.72 -3.84 -8.24
CA THR A 13 -7.43 -5.22 -7.84
C THR A 13 -6.06 -5.29 -7.18
N ARG A 14 -5.98 -5.98 -6.04
CA ARG A 14 -4.77 -6.24 -5.28
C ARG A 14 -4.63 -7.72 -4.95
N VAL A 15 -3.39 -8.13 -4.67
CA VAL A 15 -3.09 -9.49 -4.23
C VAL A 15 -3.07 -9.51 -2.70
N GLY A 16 -3.86 -10.39 -2.13
CA GLY A 16 -4.01 -10.59 -0.69
C GLY A 16 -3.39 -11.90 -0.21
N GLU A 17 -3.89 -12.39 0.92
CA GLU A 17 -3.43 -13.62 1.55
C GLU A 17 -3.56 -14.81 0.59
N ARG A 18 -2.51 -15.65 0.54
CA ARG A 18 -2.42 -16.85 -0.33
C ARG A 18 -2.62 -16.55 -1.82
N GLY A 19 -2.25 -15.33 -2.25
CA GLY A 19 -2.40 -14.93 -3.64
C GLY A 19 -3.82 -14.60 -4.08
N ARG A 20 -4.81 -14.56 -3.19
CA ARG A 20 -6.20 -14.24 -3.55
C ARG A 20 -6.31 -12.78 -3.97
N HIS A 21 -7.01 -12.54 -5.06
CA HIS A 21 -7.29 -11.18 -5.50
C HIS A 21 -8.48 -10.59 -4.73
N PHE A 22 -8.39 -9.32 -4.36
CA PHE A 22 -9.48 -8.57 -3.75
C PHE A 22 -9.52 -7.13 -4.30
N THR A 23 -10.65 -6.45 -4.13
CA THR A 23 -10.81 -5.05 -4.54
C THR A 23 -10.43 -4.12 -3.40
N LEU A 24 -9.38 -3.35 -3.62
CA LEU A 24 -8.95 -2.27 -2.73
C LEU A 24 -9.60 -0.97 -3.18
N THR A 25 -10.36 -0.32 -2.32
CA THR A 25 -11.00 0.97 -2.59
C THR A 25 -10.35 2.07 -1.76
N LYS A 26 -10.07 3.21 -2.39
CA LYS A 26 -9.54 4.42 -1.73
C LYS A 26 -10.24 5.66 -2.27
N PHE A 27 -10.11 6.79 -1.58
CA PHE A 27 -10.49 8.07 -2.20
C PHE A 27 -9.56 8.39 -3.35
N ARG A 28 -10.13 8.84 -4.46
CA ARG A 28 -9.34 9.22 -5.61
C ARG A 28 -8.51 10.46 -5.31
N SER A 29 -7.21 10.32 -5.41
CA SER A 29 -6.23 11.38 -5.17
C SER A 29 -5.52 11.86 -6.45
N MET A 30 -5.72 11.12 -7.57
CA MET A 30 -5.14 11.43 -8.87
C MET A 30 -6.21 11.89 -9.86
N ARG A 31 -5.77 12.53 -10.96
CA ARG A 31 -6.64 12.89 -12.08
C ARG A 31 -7.23 11.64 -12.74
N VAL A 32 -8.38 11.78 -13.37
CA VAL A 32 -9.08 10.66 -14.06
C VAL A 32 -8.22 10.03 -15.14
N ASP A 33 -7.35 10.82 -15.76
CA ASP A 33 -6.46 10.42 -16.85
C ASP A 33 -5.07 9.98 -16.39
N ALA A 34 -4.86 9.75 -15.09
CA ALA A 34 -3.57 9.41 -14.50
C ALA A 34 -2.94 8.12 -15.07
N GLU A 35 -3.74 7.17 -15.51
CA GLU A 35 -3.31 5.91 -16.16
C GLU A 35 -3.94 5.78 -17.55
N LYS A 36 -3.78 6.80 -18.41
CA LYS A 36 -4.16 6.71 -19.82
C LYS A 36 -3.40 5.58 -20.50
N GLY A 37 -4.12 4.55 -20.96
CA GLY A 37 -3.54 3.36 -21.59
C GLY A 37 -3.59 2.09 -20.75
N GLY A 38 -4.11 2.14 -19.51
CA GLY A 38 -4.33 0.93 -18.69
C GLY A 38 -3.06 0.27 -18.16
N VAL A 39 -1.88 0.85 -18.40
CA VAL A 39 -0.61 0.33 -17.89
C VAL A 39 -0.41 0.77 -16.44
N ALA A 40 -0.20 -0.21 -15.57
CA ALA A 40 0.11 0.05 -14.18
C ALA A 40 1.49 0.71 -14.05
N VAL A 41 1.53 1.90 -13.45
CA VAL A 41 2.78 2.63 -13.18
C VAL A 41 2.91 2.83 -11.68
N TRP A 42 4.08 2.54 -11.13
CA TRP A 42 4.37 2.89 -9.74
C TRP A 42 4.22 4.40 -9.53
N ALA A 43 3.55 4.78 -8.44
CA ALA A 43 3.46 6.19 -8.09
C ALA A 43 4.85 6.71 -7.66
N SER A 44 5.17 7.95 -7.96
CA SER A 44 6.37 8.63 -7.45
C SER A 44 6.03 9.48 -6.23
N LYS A 45 7.06 9.94 -5.50
CA LYS A 45 6.88 10.77 -4.30
C LYS A 45 6.17 12.10 -4.63
N ASP A 46 6.58 12.73 -5.72
CA ASP A 46 6.02 14.00 -6.21
C ASP A 46 5.29 13.77 -7.55
N ASP A 47 4.31 12.87 -7.53
CA ASP A 47 3.56 12.47 -8.70
C ASP A 47 2.66 13.63 -9.20
N ASP A 48 2.97 14.15 -10.36
CA ASP A 48 2.26 15.27 -11.02
C ASP A 48 0.82 14.91 -11.43
N ARG A 49 0.49 13.62 -11.47
CA ARG A 49 -0.85 13.11 -11.69
C ARG A 49 -1.80 13.37 -10.51
N SER A 50 -1.25 13.77 -9.34
CA SER A 50 -2.02 14.06 -8.13
C SER A 50 -2.73 15.41 -8.22
N THR A 51 -4.02 15.46 -7.82
CA THR A 51 -4.76 16.72 -7.66
C THR A 51 -4.27 17.48 -6.40
N ARG A 52 -4.63 18.77 -6.24
CA ARG A 52 -4.26 19.56 -5.03
C ARG A 52 -4.90 18.94 -3.78
N VAL A 53 -6.20 18.64 -3.84
CA VAL A 53 -6.90 17.93 -2.76
C VAL A 53 -6.31 16.53 -2.58
N GLY A 54 -5.99 15.84 -3.66
CA GLY A 54 -5.34 14.54 -3.64
C GLY A 54 -4.02 14.52 -2.86
N ARG A 55 -3.17 15.51 -3.06
CA ARG A 55 -1.93 15.67 -2.28
C ARG A 55 -2.19 15.84 -0.79
N LEU A 56 -3.20 16.64 -0.42
CA LEU A 56 -3.57 16.84 0.98
C LEU A 56 -4.05 15.54 1.64
N ILE A 57 -5.01 14.83 1.01
CA ILE A 57 -5.56 13.59 1.58
C ILE A 57 -4.52 12.46 1.63
N ARG A 58 -3.58 12.40 0.67
CA ARG A 58 -2.45 11.46 0.72
C ARG A 58 -1.49 11.78 1.86
N LYS A 59 -1.17 13.06 2.07
CA LYS A 59 -0.30 13.51 3.18
C LYS A 59 -0.87 13.14 4.55
N THR A 60 -2.18 13.19 4.70
CA THR A 60 -2.90 12.86 5.94
C THR A 60 -3.37 11.40 6.00
N ARG A 61 -3.10 10.59 4.97
CA ARG A 61 -3.58 9.20 4.83
C ARG A 61 -5.11 9.05 4.83
N LEU A 62 -5.85 10.14 4.68
CA LEU A 62 -7.31 10.10 4.60
C LEU A 62 -7.81 9.39 3.34
N ASP A 63 -7.01 9.37 2.27
CA ASP A 63 -7.33 8.64 1.04
C ASP A 63 -7.44 7.13 1.26
N GLU A 64 -6.84 6.60 2.31
CA GLU A 64 -6.85 5.17 2.62
C GLU A 64 -8.02 4.74 3.54
N LEU A 65 -8.83 5.67 4.08
CA LEU A 65 -9.95 5.34 4.98
C LEU A 65 -10.95 4.32 4.41
N PRO A 66 -11.32 4.34 3.11
CA PRO A 66 -12.21 3.33 2.57
C PRO A 66 -11.67 1.89 2.64
N GLN A 67 -10.35 1.70 2.80
CA GLN A 67 -9.74 0.38 2.96
C GLN A 67 -10.15 -0.31 4.28
N LEU A 68 -10.66 0.43 5.27
CA LEU A 68 -11.24 -0.14 6.48
C LEU A 68 -12.39 -1.12 6.17
N ILE A 69 -13.08 -0.93 5.05
CA ILE A 69 -14.11 -1.88 4.58
C ILE A 69 -13.47 -3.23 4.21
N ALA A 70 -12.29 -3.23 3.60
CA ALA A 70 -11.56 -4.46 3.29
C ALA A 70 -11.07 -5.17 4.57
N VAL A 71 -10.71 -4.40 5.60
CA VAL A 71 -10.36 -4.95 6.93
C VAL A 71 -11.59 -5.60 7.58
N LEU A 72 -12.74 -4.93 7.58
CA LEU A 72 -13.99 -5.47 8.13
C LEU A 72 -14.48 -6.72 7.40
N ARG A 73 -14.24 -6.81 6.08
CA ARG A 73 -14.56 -8.00 5.26
C ARG A 73 -13.58 -9.15 5.49
N GLY A 74 -12.44 -8.89 6.12
CA GLY A 74 -11.41 -9.89 6.34
C GLY A 74 -10.44 -10.09 5.17
N ASP A 75 -10.51 -9.26 4.12
CA ASP A 75 -9.56 -9.26 3.00
C ASP A 75 -8.20 -8.67 3.39
N MET A 76 -8.20 -7.77 4.39
CA MET A 76 -7.01 -7.11 4.94
C MET A 76 -6.96 -7.22 6.46
N SER A 77 -5.80 -6.90 7.01
CA SER A 77 -5.58 -6.62 8.44
C SER A 77 -5.21 -5.13 8.63
N PHE A 78 -5.21 -4.66 9.86
CA PHE A 78 -4.61 -3.35 10.18
C PHE A 78 -3.11 -3.37 9.91
N VAL A 79 -2.42 -4.45 10.27
CA VAL A 79 -0.98 -4.60 10.11
C VAL A 79 -0.67 -5.77 9.18
N GLY A 80 0.29 -5.57 8.27
CA GLY A 80 0.73 -6.57 7.32
C GLY A 80 1.53 -5.97 6.15
N PRO A 81 2.05 -6.81 5.25
CA PRO A 81 2.67 -6.35 4.02
C PRO A 81 1.69 -5.53 3.17
N ARG A 82 2.17 -4.43 2.57
CA ARG A 82 1.31 -3.59 1.71
C ARG A 82 0.85 -4.38 0.47
N PRO A 83 -0.46 -4.42 0.14
CA PRO A 83 -0.95 -5.16 -1.01
C PRO A 83 -0.52 -4.52 -2.32
N GLU A 84 0.06 -5.32 -3.23
CA GLU A 84 0.50 -4.88 -4.54
C GLU A 84 -0.49 -5.30 -5.64
N ARG A 85 -0.38 -4.65 -6.82
CA ARG A 85 -1.18 -4.99 -8.01
C ARG A 85 -0.71 -6.33 -8.59
N PRO A 86 -1.61 -7.15 -9.18
CA PRO A 86 -1.24 -8.45 -9.74
C PRO A 86 -0.06 -8.37 -10.73
N GLN A 87 -0.06 -7.38 -11.64
CA GLN A 87 1.00 -7.21 -12.64
C GLN A 87 2.40 -7.02 -12.00
N PHE A 88 2.46 -6.28 -10.87
CA PHE A 88 3.71 -6.10 -10.15
C PHE A 88 4.10 -7.35 -9.37
N VAL A 89 3.11 -8.07 -8.81
CA VAL A 89 3.37 -9.33 -8.10
C VAL A 89 3.93 -10.38 -9.04
N ASP A 90 3.34 -10.52 -10.25
CA ASP A 90 3.80 -11.47 -11.26
C ASP A 90 5.26 -11.15 -11.66
N MET A 91 5.55 -9.91 -12.05
CA MET A 91 6.89 -9.45 -12.39
C MET A 91 7.90 -9.68 -11.24
N LEU A 92 7.51 -9.32 -10.01
CA LEU A 92 8.41 -9.43 -8.85
C LEU A 92 8.61 -10.87 -8.38
N ASN A 93 7.68 -11.78 -8.63
CA ASN A 93 7.87 -13.21 -8.39
C ASN A 93 8.93 -13.81 -9.33
N ASP A 94 9.04 -13.29 -10.56
CA ASP A 94 10.04 -13.75 -11.54
C ASP A 94 11.44 -13.21 -11.22
N GLU A 95 11.53 -11.96 -10.72
CA GLU A 95 12.79 -11.26 -10.52
C GLU A 95 13.35 -11.35 -9.07
N VAL A 96 12.48 -11.50 -8.07
CA VAL A 96 12.86 -11.46 -6.66
C VAL A 96 12.54 -12.78 -5.96
N ARG A 97 13.58 -13.48 -5.56
CA ARG A 97 13.46 -14.77 -4.85
C ARG A 97 12.62 -14.62 -3.57
N TYR A 98 11.70 -15.57 -3.37
CA TYR A 98 10.79 -15.62 -2.21
C TYR A 98 9.77 -14.48 -2.11
N TYR A 99 9.57 -13.69 -3.18
CA TYR A 99 8.62 -12.56 -3.14
C TYR A 99 7.22 -13.00 -2.73
N GLY A 100 6.74 -14.14 -3.23
CA GLY A 100 5.42 -14.70 -2.91
C GLY A 100 5.20 -15.04 -1.42
N VAL A 101 6.27 -15.25 -0.64
CA VAL A 101 6.16 -15.60 0.80
C VAL A 101 5.49 -14.49 1.60
N ARG A 102 5.56 -13.23 1.18
CA ARG A 102 4.87 -12.11 1.81
C ARG A 102 3.34 -12.25 1.84
N HIS A 103 2.79 -13.07 0.96
CA HIS A 103 1.35 -13.35 0.88
C HIS A 103 0.89 -14.50 1.81
N SER A 104 1.75 -15.04 2.67
CA SER A 104 1.35 -16.05 3.67
C SER A 104 0.54 -15.46 4.83
N VAL A 105 0.48 -14.14 4.95
CA VAL A 105 -0.34 -13.40 5.90
C VAL A 105 -1.26 -12.42 5.17
N LYS A 106 -2.30 -11.91 5.86
CA LYS A 106 -3.16 -10.87 5.30
C LYS A 106 -2.36 -9.59 5.03
N PRO A 107 -2.62 -8.90 3.90
CA PRO A 107 -2.04 -7.59 3.66
C PRO A 107 -2.55 -6.57 4.68
N GLY A 108 -1.72 -5.56 4.98
CA GLY A 108 -2.01 -4.55 5.98
C GLY A 108 -2.30 -3.16 5.42
N LEU A 109 -3.06 -2.38 6.21
CA LEU A 109 -3.21 -0.95 6.01
C LEU A 109 -1.88 -0.24 6.28
N THR A 110 -1.19 -0.66 7.34
CA THR A 110 0.19 -0.32 7.64
C THR A 110 1.05 -1.58 7.77
N GLY A 111 2.37 -1.43 7.77
CA GLY A 111 3.26 -2.57 7.88
C GLY A 111 4.70 -2.18 8.20
N TRP A 112 5.47 -3.18 8.65
CA TRP A 112 6.86 -2.98 9.07
C TRP A 112 7.73 -2.37 7.96
N ALA A 113 7.60 -2.87 6.72
CA ALA A 113 8.31 -2.31 5.57
C ALA A 113 7.97 -0.83 5.31
N GLN A 114 6.69 -0.44 5.50
CA GLN A 114 6.25 0.94 5.30
C GLN A 114 6.85 1.92 6.32
N LEU A 115 7.17 1.44 7.52
CA LEU A 115 7.79 2.25 8.57
C LEU A 115 9.31 2.31 8.46
N ARG A 116 9.97 1.28 7.92
CA ARG A 116 11.43 1.11 7.95
C ARG A 116 12.13 1.42 6.63
N TYR A 117 11.40 1.37 5.52
CA TYR A 117 11.98 1.61 4.21
C TYR A 117 11.30 2.81 3.52
N PRO A 118 12.07 3.77 3.00
CA PRO A 118 11.52 4.91 2.28
C PRO A 118 10.82 4.47 1.00
N TYR A 119 9.97 5.32 0.49
CA TYR A 119 9.26 5.06 -0.75
C TYR A 119 10.24 4.88 -1.91
N GLY A 120 10.15 3.75 -2.60
CA GLY A 120 10.93 3.44 -3.79
C GLY A 120 10.06 2.69 -4.82
N ALA A 121 10.39 2.82 -6.09
CA ALA A 121 9.62 2.35 -7.24
C ALA A 121 10.50 1.56 -8.22
N SER A 122 11.40 0.73 -7.71
CA SER A 122 12.25 -0.17 -8.47
C SER A 122 12.18 -1.61 -7.93
N VAL A 123 12.65 -2.56 -8.73
CA VAL A 123 12.79 -3.96 -8.30
C VAL A 123 13.72 -4.08 -7.09
N ARG A 124 14.82 -3.32 -7.08
CA ARG A 124 15.74 -3.27 -5.94
C ARG A 124 15.05 -2.76 -4.66
N ASP A 125 14.20 -1.74 -4.78
CA ASP A 125 13.41 -1.26 -3.64
C ASP A 125 12.41 -2.31 -3.15
N ALA A 126 11.81 -3.06 -4.08
CA ALA A 126 10.91 -4.16 -3.74
C ALA A 126 11.64 -5.29 -3.00
N GLU A 127 12.86 -5.62 -3.41
CA GLU A 127 13.72 -6.60 -2.74
C GLU A 127 14.10 -6.15 -1.32
N GLU A 128 14.51 -4.88 -1.14
CA GLU A 128 14.82 -4.35 0.18
C GLU A 128 13.59 -4.32 1.10
N LYS A 129 12.43 -3.89 0.59
CA LYS A 129 11.16 -3.94 1.34
C LYS A 129 10.77 -5.36 1.73
N LEU A 130 11.02 -6.33 0.83
CA LEU A 130 10.71 -7.74 1.10
C LEU A 130 11.40 -8.24 2.36
N LYS A 131 12.63 -7.83 2.66
CA LYS A 131 13.34 -8.21 3.88
C LYS A 131 12.54 -7.85 5.14
N PHE A 132 11.93 -6.66 5.15
CA PHE A 132 11.07 -6.22 6.25
C PHE A 132 9.71 -6.94 6.25
N ASP A 133 9.13 -7.21 5.08
CA ASP A 133 7.89 -7.98 4.98
C ASP A 133 8.10 -9.42 5.48
N LEU A 134 9.21 -10.07 5.10
CA LEU A 134 9.55 -11.42 5.58
C LEU A 134 9.85 -11.45 7.07
N PHE A 135 10.50 -10.40 7.60
CA PHE A 135 10.68 -10.25 9.04
C PHE A 135 9.34 -10.19 9.76
N TYR A 136 8.38 -9.41 9.21
CA TYR A 136 7.03 -9.35 9.76
C TYR A 136 6.33 -10.71 9.67
N VAL A 137 6.34 -11.36 8.52
CA VAL A 137 5.75 -12.71 8.34
C VAL A 137 6.27 -13.70 9.36
N LYS A 138 7.57 -13.65 9.68
CA LYS A 138 8.18 -14.54 10.66
C LYS A 138 7.80 -14.22 12.11
N ASN A 139 7.62 -12.94 12.44
CA ASN A 139 7.52 -12.47 13.83
C ASN A 139 6.15 -11.85 14.15
N HIS A 140 5.17 -11.90 13.23
CA HIS A 140 3.87 -11.28 13.43
C HIS A 140 3.18 -11.81 14.70
N GLY A 141 2.46 -10.95 15.35
CA GLY A 141 1.73 -11.25 16.58
C GLY A 141 1.24 -9.97 17.24
N LEU A 142 0.33 -10.11 18.21
CA LEU A 142 -0.37 -8.99 18.80
C LEU A 142 0.55 -7.87 19.32
N VAL A 143 1.65 -8.21 19.98
CA VAL A 143 2.60 -7.23 20.55
C VAL A 143 3.32 -6.49 19.44
N PHE A 144 3.78 -7.19 18.39
CA PHE A 144 4.46 -6.58 17.27
C PHE A 144 3.52 -5.71 16.44
N ASP A 145 2.29 -6.16 16.24
CA ASP A 145 1.26 -5.38 15.55
C ASP A 145 0.94 -4.09 16.30
N LEU A 146 0.77 -4.15 17.63
CA LEU A 146 0.53 -2.97 18.46
C LEU A 146 1.69 -1.97 18.38
N MET A 147 2.92 -2.46 18.40
CA MET A 147 4.11 -1.62 18.24
C MET A 147 4.13 -0.91 16.87
N ILE A 148 3.80 -1.64 15.79
CA ILE A 148 3.70 -1.07 14.43
C ILE A 148 2.61 -0.01 14.37
N LEU A 149 1.43 -0.25 14.97
CA LEU A 149 0.33 0.70 15.03
C LEU A 149 0.72 1.99 15.76
N LEU A 150 1.37 1.88 16.93
CA LEU A 150 1.85 3.04 17.70
C LEU A 150 2.86 3.87 16.89
N GLN A 151 3.82 3.22 16.24
CA GLN A 151 4.78 3.92 15.36
C GLN A 151 4.09 4.55 14.14
N THR A 152 3.06 3.89 13.58
CA THR A 152 2.28 4.46 12.48
C THR A 152 1.58 5.75 12.89
N VAL A 153 0.96 5.79 14.09
CA VAL A 153 0.34 7.01 14.63
C VAL A 153 1.38 8.11 14.78
N GLU A 154 2.57 7.81 15.31
CA GLU A 154 3.67 8.77 15.42
C GLU A 154 4.08 9.33 14.04
N VAL A 155 4.24 8.47 13.04
CA VAL A 155 4.58 8.88 11.67
C VAL A 155 3.50 9.78 11.06
N VAL A 156 2.23 9.46 11.26
CA VAL A 156 1.10 10.24 10.72
C VAL A 156 0.99 11.60 11.39
N LEU A 157 1.13 11.67 12.71
CA LEU A 157 0.96 12.91 13.47
C LEU A 157 2.18 13.85 13.36
N PHE A 158 3.38 13.31 13.42
CA PHE A 158 4.62 14.10 13.48
C PHE A 158 5.41 14.12 12.17
N GLY A 159 4.97 13.37 11.18
CA GLY A 159 5.64 13.31 9.89
C GLY A 159 7.04 12.68 9.93
N ARG A 160 7.36 11.94 10.99
CA ARG A 160 8.64 11.25 11.18
C ARG A 160 8.50 9.82 10.68
N GLY A 161 9.34 9.42 9.73
CA GLY A 161 9.35 8.05 9.22
C GLY A 161 9.64 7.95 7.73
N ALA A 162 9.82 6.72 7.24
CA ALA A 162 10.02 6.43 5.83
C ALA A 162 8.74 6.79 5.03
N ARG A 163 8.83 7.76 4.15
CA ARG A 163 7.78 8.21 3.23
C ARG A 163 8.17 7.89 1.80
#